data_2a16fb31436852f3706ee34275f66f5a
#
_entry.id   2a16fb31436852f3706ee34275f66f5a
#
_cell.length_a   1.000
_cell.length_b   1.000
_cell.length_c   1.000
_cell.angle_alpha   90.00
_cell.angle_beta   90.00
_cell.angle_gamma   90.00
#
_symmetry.space_group_name_H-M   'P 1'
#
loop_
_entity.id
_entity.type
_entity.pdbx_description
1 polymer ?
#
loop_
_entity_poly.entity_id
_entity_poly.type
_entity_poly.pdbx_seq_one_letter_code
_entity_poly.pdbx_strand_id
1 'polypeptide(L)'
;MMLAQMSTHTVLIASATITLWGGSPLQNLCLRQLTENSDNGCEPLGKQGACGTLFKLTLELYGYTFVGKGTVTAFEARLKHEGLVYQHLGEAQGEFVLVYLGNIFLVRPYFLDFGVRIVYMLFMSWAGEQARKDLVSSLGRDIIEETTVAVTKLWYHGVEHRDV
;
A
#
# COMPACT_ATOMS: atom_id res chain seq x y z
N MET A 1 14.49 -28.39 18.27
CA MET A 1 14.00 -28.19 16.92
C MET A 1 12.46 -28.06 17.00
N MET A 2 11.97 -26.83 17.16
CA MET A 2 10.57 -26.56 17.48
C MET A 2 9.94 -25.97 16.22
N LEU A 3 9.13 -26.77 15.52
CA LEU A 3 8.34 -26.34 14.37
C LEU A 3 7.19 -25.47 14.88
N ALA A 4 7.23 -24.18 14.54
CA ALA A 4 6.11 -23.29 14.77
C ALA A 4 4.93 -23.73 13.89
N GLN A 5 3.86 -24.20 14.51
CA GLN A 5 2.58 -24.46 13.86
C GLN A 5 1.96 -23.13 13.45
N MET A 6 1.93 -22.87 12.13
CA MET A 6 1.14 -21.79 11.56
C MET A 6 -0.35 -22.16 11.65
N SER A 7 -1.06 -21.47 12.51
CA SER A 7 -2.52 -21.65 12.69
C SER A 7 -3.25 -21.03 11.50
N THR A 8 -3.84 -21.87 10.66
CA THR A 8 -4.73 -21.43 9.58
C THR A 8 -6.14 -21.30 10.15
N HIS A 9 -6.66 -20.07 10.19
CA HIS A 9 -8.06 -19.84 10.51
C HIS A 9 -8.88 -19.81 9.21
N THR A 10 -9.80 -20.74 9.09
CA THR A 10 -10.76 -20.78 7.98
C THR A 10 -12.04 -20.07 8.42
N VAL A 11 -12.38 -18.99 7.72
CA VAL A 11 -13.68 -18.28 7.90
C VAL A 11 -14.57 -18.62 6.73
N LEU A 12 -15.70 -19.24 7.01
CA LEU A 12 -16.76 -19.54 6.04
C LEU A 12 -17.62 -18.28 5.84
N ILE A 13 -17.50 -17.65 4.68
CA ILE A 13 -18.43 -16.64 4.21
C ILE A 13 -19.25 -17.28 3.08
N ALA A 14 -20.55 -17.05 3.05
CA ALA A 14 -21.48 -17.70 2.14
C ALA A 14 -20.91 -17.84 0.72
N SER A 15 -20.63 -19.10 0.33
CA SER A 15 -20.16 -19.61 -0.95
C SER A 15 -18.68 -19.41 -1.37
N ALA A 16 -17.79 -18.93 -0.52
CA ALA A 16 -16.33 -18.98 -0.81
C ALA A 16 -15.53 -19.28 0.47
N THR A 17 -14.73 -20.35 0.44
CA THR A 17 -13.76 -20.63 1.50
C THR A 17 -12.55 -19.72 1.29
N ILE A 18 -12.40 -18.69 2.12
CA ILE A 18 -11.21 -17.83 2.13
C ILE A 18 -10.24 -18.40 3.15
N THR A 19 -9.15 -18.99 2.67
CA THR A 19 -8.03 -19.41 3.53
C THR A 19 -7.26 -18.15 3.93
N LEU A 20 -7.37 -17.71 5.18
CA LEU A 20 -6.63 -16.58 5.73
C LEU A 20 -5.18 -16.99 5.94
N TRP A 21 -4.29 -16.61 5.02
CA TRP A 21 -2.86 -16.75 5.19
C TRP A 21 -2.40 -15.64 6.14
N GLY A 22 -1.97 -15.97 7.33
CA GLY A 22 -1.11 -15.24 8.29
C GLY A 22 -0.99 -13.69 8.23
N GLY A 23 -1.95 -12.99 7.65
CA GLY A 23 -1.95 -11.54 7.51
C GLY A 23 -2.42 -10.82 8.78
N SER A 24 -2.09 -9.53 8.90
CA SER A 24 -2.61 -8.68 9.97
C SER A 24 -4.14 -8.57 9.91
N PRO A 25 -4.82 -8.21 11.02
CA PRO A 25 -6.26 -7.97 11.02
C PRO A 25 -6.70 -6.98 9.92
N LEU A 26 -5.92 -5.93 9.69
CA LEU A 26 -6.18 -4.94 8.63
C LEU A 26 -6.16 -5.59 7.24
N GLN A 27 -5.14 -6.39 6.93
CA GLN A 27 -5.03 -7.08 5.64
C GLN A 27 -6.23 -8.02 5.39
N ASN A 28 -6.67 -8.72 6.43
CA ASN A 28 -7.82 -9.62 6.34
C ASN A 28 -9.12 -8.86 6.09
N LEU A 29 -9.31 -7.71 6.74
CA LEU A 29 -10.48 -6.84 6.52
C LEU A 29 -10.49 -6.27 5.11
N CYS A 30 -9.35 -5.76 4.63
CA CYS A 30 -9.20 -5.27 3.26
C CYS A 30 -9.50 -6.35 2.23
N LEU A 31 -8.91 -7.54 2.42
CA LEU A 31 -9.10 -8.67 1.51
C LEU A 31 -10.58 -9.07 1.42
N ARG A 32 -11.27 -9.11 2.57
CA ARG A 32 -12.71 -9.40 2.61
C ARG A 32 -13.51 -8.35 1.86
N GLN A 33 -13.35 -7.07 2.19
CA GLN A 33 -14.08 -5.97 1.56
C GLN A 33 -13.88 -5.97 0.04
N LEU A 34 -12.63 -6.05 -0.44
CA LEU A 34 -12.31 -6.06 -1.87
C LEU A 34 -12.78 -7.34 -2.58
N THR A 35 -12.93 -8.46 -1.87
CA THR A 35 -13.47 -9.70 -2.43
C THR A 35 -14.99 -9.65 -2.57
N GLU A 36 -15.68 -9.06 -1.61
CA GLU A 36 -17.13 -8.90 -1.62
C GLU A 36 -17.58 -7.87 -2.67
N ASN A 37 -16.92 -6.72 -2.69
CA ASN A 37 -17.14 -5.66 -3.69
C ASN A 37 -15.85 -4.85 -3.89
N SER A 38 -15.21 -5.03 -5.05
CA SER A 38 -13.93 -4.37 -5.36
C SER A 38 -14.02 -2.85 -5.43
N ASP A 39 -15.18 -2.30 -5.77
CA ASP A 39 -15.38 -0.85 -5.92
C ASP A 39 -15.75 -0.18 -4.60
N ASN A 40 -16.14 -0.99 -3.61
CA ASN A 40 -16.56 -0.48 -2.33
C ASN A 40 -15.39 0.06 -1.51
N GLY A 41 -15.35 1.38 -1.31
CA GLY A 41 -14.26 2.05 -0.59
C GLY A 41 -12.89 1.91 -1.27
N CYS A 42 -12.83 1.63 -2.57
CA CYS A 42 -11.60 1.53 -3.34
C CYS A 42 -11.66 2.42 -4.59
N GLU A 43 -11.05 3.59 -4.51
CA GLU A 43 -11.09 4.62 -5.54
C GLU A 43 -9.73 4.77 -6.21
N PRO A 44 -9.59 4.55 -7.54
CA PRO A 44 -8.36 4.88 -8.25
C PRO A 44 -8.06 6.38 -8.17
N LEU A 45 -6.83 6.74 -7.77
CA LEU A 45 -6.41 8.15 -7.66
C LEU A 45 -5.97 8.76 -9.01
N GLY A 46 -6.07 8.02 -10.11
CA GLY A 46 -5.62 8.47 -11.42
C GLY A 46 -4.10 8.71 -11.51
N LYS A 47 -3.34 8.30 -10.50
CA LYS A 47 -1.88 8.43 -10.44
C LYS A 47 -1.24 7.09 -10.73
N GLN A 48 -0.51 7.02 -11.83
CA GLN A 48 0.26 5.85 -12.24
C GLN A 48 1.74 6.12 -12.02
N GLY A 49 2.39 5.20 -11.30
CA GLY A 49 3.85 5.14 -11.22
C GLY A 49 4.40 4.09 -12.20
N ALA A 50 5.74 3.96 -12.26
CA ALA A 50 6.43 3.01 -13.15
C ALA A 50 5.98 1.56 -12.96
N CYS A 51 5.48 1.18 -11.78
CA CYS A 51 5.18 -0.21 -11.42
C CYS A 51 3.77 -0.42 -10.84
N GLY A 52 2.90 0.59 -10.86
CA GLY A 52 1.55 0.42 -10.28
C GLY A 52 0.72 1.67 -10.26
N THR A 53 -0.53 1.50 -9.86
CA THR A 53 -1.55 2.56 -9.74
C THR A 53 -1.89 2.76 -8.27
N LEU A 54 -2.10 4.01 -7.86
CA LEU A 54 -2.51 4.35 -6.50
C LEU A 54 -4.04 4.33 -6.38
N PHE A 55 -4.48 3.80 -5.25
CA PHE A 55 -5.88 3.75 -4.84
C PHE A 55 -6.03 4.40 -3.46
N LYS A 56 -7.10 5.13 -3.26
CA LYS A 56 -7.59 5.48 -1.95
C LYS A 56 -8.51 4.37 -1.47
N LEU A 57 -8.17 3.80 -0.33
CA LEU A 57 -8.96 2.74 0.28
C LEU A 57 -9.58 3.24 1.58
N THR A 58 -10.86 2.98 1.77
CA THR A 58 -11.56 3.27 3.02
C THR A 58 -12.21 1.99 3.52
N LEU A 59 -11.82 1.55 4.73
CA LEU A 59 -12.50 0.46 5.41
C LEU A 59 -13.84 0.96 5.93
N GLU A 60 -14.93 0.58 5.28
CA GLU A 60 -16.28 1.06 5.61
C GLU A 60 -16.68 0.84 7.06
N LEU A 61 -16.35 -0.34 7.59
CA LEU A 61 -16.72 -0.71 8.96
C LEU A 61 -16.08 0.19 10.02
N TYR A 62 -14.92 0.78 9.73
CA TYR A 62 -14.12 1.55 10.71
C TYR A 62 -13.86 2.98 10.28
N GLY A 63 -14.17 3.36 9.05
CA GLY A 63 -13.87 4.68 8.49
C GLY A 63 -12.38 4.97 8.30
N TYR A 64 -11.49 3.96 8.39
CA TYR A 64 -10.06 4.14 8.16
C TYR A 64 -9.76 4.30 6.68
N THR A 65 -9.06 5.40 6.36
CA THR A 65 -8.57 5.66 5.00
C THR A 65 -7.07 5.46 4.93
N PHE A 66 -6.61 4.79 3.86
CA PHE A 66 -5.20 4.51 3.58
C PHE A 66 -4.97 4.42 2.07
N VAL A 67 -3.71 4.30 1.66
CA VAL A 67 -3.33 4.18 0.24
C VAL A 67 -3.03 2.72 -0.07
N GLY A 68 -3.57 2.24 -1.19
CA GLY A 68 -3.15 1.01 -1.84
C GLY A 68 -2.36 1.31 -3.10
N LYS A 69 -1.18 0.72 -3.25
CA LYS A 69 -0.47 0.68 -4.52
C LYS A 69 -0.73 -0.66 -5.16
N GLY A 70 -1.53 -0.67 -6.22
CA GLY A 70 -1.93 -1.88 -6.94
C GLY A 70 -1.07 -2.14 -8.15
N THR A 71 -0.78 -3.41 -8.47
CA THR A 71 0.03 -3.78 -9.63
C THR A 71 -0.50 -5.01 -10.36
N VAL A 72 -0.06 -5.15 -11.60
CA VAL A 72 -0.28 -6.31 -12.45
C VAL A 72 0.75 -7.41 -12.16
N THR A 73 0.49 -8.64 -12.59
CA THR A 73 1.38 -9.79 -12.38
C THR A 73 2.83 -9.54 -12.80
N ALA A 74 3.04 -8.81 -13.89
CA ALA A 74 4.38 -8.53 -14.42
C ALA A 74 5.26 -7.71 -13.45
N PHE A 75 4.67 -6.91 -12.57
CA PHE A 75 5.40 -6.04 -11.63
C PHE A 75 5.24 -6.47 -10.17
N GLU A 76 4.61 -7.61 -9.91
CA GLU A 76 4.39 -8.14 -8.56
C GLU A 76 5.67 -8.25 -7.75
N ALA A 77 6.74 -8.82 -8.34
CA ALA A 77 8.03 -8.98 -7.67
C ALA A 77 8.64 -7.63 -7.26
N ARG A 78 8.48 -6.61 -8.09
CA ARG A 78 8.94 -5.24 -7.77
C ARG A 78 8.19 -4.64 -6.61
N LEU A 79 6.86 -4.77 -6.60
CA LEU A 79 6.03 -4.24 -5.51
C LEU A 79 6.25 -5.00 -4.20
N LYS A 80 6.51 -6.31 -4.26
CA LYS A 80 6.95 -7.09 -3.09
C LYS A 80 8.28 -6.59 -2.53
N HIS A 81 9.25 -6.33 -3.41
CA HIS A 81 10.54 -5.76 -2.99
C HIS A 81 10.36 -4.38 -2.34
N GLU A 82 9.50 -3.52 -2.89
CA GLU A 82 9.15 -2.24 -2.28
C GLU A 82 8.59 -2.42 -0.86
N GLY A 83 7.72 -3.41 -0.65
CA GLY A 83 7.21 -3.75 0.69
C GLY A 83 8.32 -4.17 1.67
N LEU A 84 9.34 -4.91 1.21
CA LEU A 84 10.51 -5.26 2.05
C LEU A 84 11.34 -4.02 2.40
N VAL A 85 11.50 -3.08 1.47
CA VAL A 85 12.17 -1.79 1.75
C VAL A 85 11.42 -1.01 2.82
N TYR A 86 10.09 -0.91 2.74
CA TYR A 86 9.29 -0.29 3.80
C TYR A 86 9.47 -0.99 5.15
N GLN A 87 9.49 -2.32 5.19
CA GLN A 87 9.74 -3.06 6.43
C GLN A 87 11.12 -2.75 7.02
N HIS A 88 12.15 -2.62 6.18
CA HIS A 88 13.49 -2.24 6.60
C HIS A 88 13.54 -0.82 7.18
N LEU A 89 12.72 0.09 6.67
CA LEU A 89 12.60 1.48 7.12
C LEU A 89 11.67 1.64 8.35
N GLY A 90 11.46 0.61 9.14
CA GLY A 90 10.50 0.62 10.25
C GLY A 90 10.64 1.81 11.21
N GLU A 91 11.87 2.21 11.54
CA GLU A 91 12.15 3.35 12.42
C GLU A 91 11.85 4.72 11.79
N ALA A 92 11.85 4.81 10.45
CA ALA A 92 11.56 6.03 9.70
C ALA A 92 10.07 6.20 9.37
N GLN A 93 9.26 5.15 9.60
CA GLN A 93 7.84 5.16 9.27
C GLN A 93 7.06 6.13 10.16
N GLY A 94 6.15 6.88 9.52
CA GLY A 94 5.34 7.90 10.21
C GLY A 94 6.05 9.23 10.42
N GLU A 95 7.35 9.29 10.22
CA GLU A 95 8.15 10.51 10.30
C GLU A 95 8.60 10.99 8.90
N PHE A 96 9.29 10.13 8.15
CA PHE A 96 9.86 10.46 6.82
C PHE A 96 9.28 9.61 5.69
N VAL A 97 8.74 8.45 6.02
CA VAL A 97 8.08 7.57 5.07
C VAL A 97 6.70 7.18 5.59
N LEU A 98 5.81 6.83 4.67
CA LEU A 98 4.49 6.35 5.03
C LEU A 98 4.58 5.07 5.87
N VAL A 99 3.65 4.90 6.81
CA VAL A 99 3.58 3.67 7.59
C VAL A 99 3.14 2.55 6.66
N TYR A 100 3.94 1.49 6.61
CA TYR A 100 3.62 0.27 5.87
C TYR A 100 2.58 -0.56 6.62
N LEU A 101 1.46 -0.82 5.97
CA LEU A 101 0.33 -1.53 6.55
C LEU A 101 0.23 -2.98 6.06
N GLY A 102 1.16 -3.39 5.20
CA GLY A 102 1.21 -4.74 4.66
C GLY A 102 0.85 -4.82 3.17
N ASN A 103 0.65 -6.03 2.70
CA ASN A 103 0.29 -6.30 1.31
C ASN A 103 -0.67 -7.48 1.22
N ILE A 104 -1.41 -7.57 0.11
CA ILE A 104 -2.31 -8.68 -0.18
C ILE A 104 -2.26 -9.08 -1.64
N PHE A 105 -2.55 -10.38 -1.89
CA PHE A 105 -3.02 -10.84 -3.19
C PHE A 105 -4.54 -10.69 -3.23
N LEU A 106 -5.03 -10.10 -4.31
CA LEU A 106 -6.46 -10.00 -4.53
C LEU A 106 -7.03 -11.36 -4.96
N VAL A 107 -8.03 -11.85 -4.25
CA VAL A 107 -8.76 -13.08 -4.62
C VAL A 107 -9.46 -12.89 -5.97
N ARG A 108 -10.04 -11.72 -6.17
CA ARG A 108 -10.58 -11.26 -7.44
C ARG A 108 -9.76 -10.08 -7.91
N PRO A 109 -9.22 -10.12 -9.15
CA PRO A 109 -8.49 -8.97 -9.69
C PRO A 109 -9.38 -7.73 -9.73
N TYR A 110 -8.82 -6.57 -9.38
CA TYR A 110 -9.45 -5.29 -9.65
C TYR A 110 -9.19 -4.89 -11.10
N PHE A 111 -10.24 -4.49 -11.81
CA PHE A 111 -10.13 -4.09 -13.21
C PHE A 111 -10.17 -2.57 -13.33
N LEU A 112 -9.10 -2.01 -13.86
CA LEU A 112 -9.06 -0.63 -14.31
C LEU A 112 -9.60 -0.52 -15.75
N ASP A 113 -9.77 0.72 -16.21
CA ASP A 113 -10.07 0.99 -17.60
C ASP A 113 -9.09 0.27 -18.54
N PHE A 114 -9.55 -0.01 -19.75
CA PHE A 114 -8.78 -0.75 -20.77
C PHE A 114 -8.38 -2.20 -20.38
N GLY A 115 -9.05 -2.78 -19.37
CA GLY A 115 -8.85 -4.18 -19.01
C GLY A 115 -7.57 -4.49 -18.24
N VAL A 116 -6.92 -3.47 -17.65
CA VAL A 116 -5.75 -3.67 -16.78
C VAL A 116 -6.17 -4.38 -15.50
N ARG A 117 -5.53 -5.52 -15.21
CA ARG A 117 -5.85 -6.40 -14.09
C ARG A 117 -4.86 -6.17 -12.94
N ILE A 118 -5.31 -5.56 -11.86
CA ILE A 118 -4.57 -5.46 -10.61
C ILE A 118 -4.77 -6.74 -9.82
N VAL A 119 -3.69 -7.39 -9.44
CA VAL A 119 -3.70 -8.69 -8.74
C VAL A 119 -3.06 -8.65 -7.36
N TYR A 120 -2.26 -7.62 -7.10
CA TYR A 120 -1.50 -7.47 -5.86
C TYR A 120 -1.52 -6.02 -5.41
N MET A 121 -1.70 -5.78 -4.11
CA MET A 121 -1.69 -4.44 -3.52
C MET A 121 -0.78 -4.38 -2.31
N LEU A 122 -0.06 -3.27 -2.19
CA LEU A 122 0.72 -2.85 -1.03
C LEU A 122 -0.03 -1.70 -0.36
N PHE A 123 -0.15 -1.73 0.96
CA PHE A 123 -0.90 -0.75 1.75
C PHE A 123 0.03 0.15 2.56
N MET A 124 -0.30 1.42 2.58
CA MET A 124 0.44 2.47 3.30
C MET A 124 -0.53 3.44 3.96
N SER A 125 -0.08 4.13 5.01
CA SER A 125 -0.88 5.18 5.64
C SER A 125 -1.27 6.27 4.63
N TRP A 126 -2.41 6.92 4.88
CA TRP A 126 -2.83 8.09 4.12
C TRP A 126 -2.13 9.34 4.64
N ALA A 127 -1.36 10.03 3.80
CA ALA A 127 -0.68 11.28 4.15
C ALA A 127 -1.43 12.54 3.68
N GLY A 128 -2.67 12.39 3.26
CA GLY A 128 -3.44 13.49 2.66
C GLY A 128 -3.26 13.57 1.14
N GLU A 129 -3.82 14.60 0.56
CA GLU A 129 -3.68 14.89 -0.86
C GLU A 129 -2.33 15.56 -1.15
N GLN A 130 -1.80 15.31 -2.34
CA GLN A 130 -0.57 15.96 -2.76
C GLN A 130 -0.73 17.48 -2.77
N ALA A 131 0.19 18.19 -2.13
CA ALA A 131 0.22 19.65 -2.16
C ALA A 131 0.19 20.15 -3.61
N ARG A 132 -0.66 21.14 -3.88
CA ARG A 132 -0.76 21.74 -5.21
C ARG A 132 0.53 22.47 -5.54
N LYS A 133 0.97 22.38 -6.80
CA LYS A 133 2.22 23.00 -7.26
C LYS A 133 2.30 24.51 -7.03
N ASP A 134 1.16 25.19 -7.04
CA ASP A 134 1.04 26.61 -6.75
C ASP A 134 1.30 26.96 -5.28
N LEU A 135 0.96 26.05 -4.34
CA LEU A 135 1.29 26.17 -2.91
C LEU A 135 2.77 25.86 -2.65
N VAL A 136 3.35 24.90 -3.36
CA VAL A 136 4.77 24.54 -3.25
C VAL A 136 5.67 25.69 -3.64
N SER A 137 5.27 26.51 -4.62
CA SER A 137 6.05 27.70 -5.03
C SER A 137 6.06 28.82 -3.98
N SER A 138 5.06 28.90 -3.10
CA SER A 138 5.01 29.89 -2.01
C SER A 138 5.70 29.44 -0.72
N LEU A 139 5.82 28.13 -0.51
CA LEU A 139 6.46 27.50 0.65
C LEU A 139 7.90 26.99 0.36
N GLY A 140 8.45 27.37 -0.77
CA GLY A 140 9.56 26.72 -1.46
C GLY A 140 10.84 26.41 -0.66
N ARG A 141 11.20 27.22 0.36
CA ARG A 141 12.41 26.94 1.13
C ARG A 141 12.22 25.84 2.18
N ASP A 142 11.14 25.88 2.90
CA ASP A 142 10.87 24.95 3.99
C ASP A 142 10.65 23.52 3.48
N ILE A 143 9.93 23.39 2.34
CA ILE A 143 9.70 22.09 1.69
C ILE A 143 11.00 21.47 1.15
N ILE A 144 11.89 22.30 0.56
CA ILE A 144 13.18 21.83 0.05
C ILE A 144 14.06 21.34 1.22
N GLU A 145 14.07 22.06 2.33
CA GLU A 145 14.84 21.68 3.52
C GLU A 145 14.30 20.39 4.13
N GLU A 146 13.00 20.27 4.34
CA GLU A 146 12.36 19.04 4.85
C GLU A 146 12.58 17.85 3.92
N THR A 147 12.44 18.06 2.62
CA THR A 147 12.69 16.99 1.62
C THR A 147 14.14 16.55 1.64
N THR A 148 15.09 17.50 1.73
CA THR A 148 16.53 17.20 1.82
C THR A 148 16.86 16.40 3.08
N VAL A 149 16.27 16.75 4.22
CA VAL A 149 16.42 16.01 5.47
C VAL A 149 15.87 14.60 5.33
N ALA A 150 14.68 14.44 4.76
CA ALA A 150 14.05 13.14 4.57
C ALA A 150 14.89 12.23 3.66
N VAL A 151 15.34 12.74 2.49
CA VAL A 151 16.19 11.99 1.56
C VAL A 151 17.53 11.62 2.19
N THR A 152 18.15 12.54 2.94
CA THR A 152 19.42 12.27 3.65
C THR A 152 19.24 11.15 4.69
N LYS A 153 18.15 11.16 5.45
CA LYS A 153 17.86 10.10 6.43
C LYS A 153 17.61 8.75 5.75
N LEU A 154 16.89 8.69 4.62
CA LEU A 154 16.73 7.47 3.84
C LEU A 154 18.08 6.90 3.39
N TRP A 155 18.99 7.78 2.97
CA TRP A 155 20.33 7.38 2.58
C TRP A 155 21.13 6.77 3.73
N TYR A 156 21.03 7.32 4.95
CA TYR A 156 21.62 6.72 6.17
C TYR A 156 21.07 5.33 6.48
N HIS A 157 19.82 5.05 6.13
CA HIS A 157 19.23 3.72 6.23
C HIS A 157 19.58 2.80 5.04
N GLY A 158 20.48 3.23 4.15
CA GLY A 158 20.93 2.45 2.99
C GLY A 158 19.92 2.37 1.84
N VAL A 159 18.92 3.27 1.82
CA VAL A 159 17.90 3.33 0.76
C VAL A 159 18.15 4.53 -0.13
N GLU A 160 18.37 4.28 -1.41
CA GLU A 160 18.49 5.31 -2.44
C GLU A 160 17.13 5.55 -3.12
N HIS A 161 16.60 6.76 -3.01
CA HIS A 161 15.39 7.17 -3.72
C HIS A 161 15.79 7.69 -5.12
N ARG A 162 15.38 6.95 -6.17
CA ARG A 162 15.80 7.23 -7.56
C ARG A 162 14.83 8.09 -8.36
N ASP A 163 13.69 8.47 -7.77
CA ASP A 163 12.63 9.27 -8.42
C ASP A 163 12.59 10.71 -7.89
N VAL A 164 13.76 11.33 -7.63
CA VAL A 164 13.86 12.73 -7.17
C VAL A 164 14.20 13.65 -8.33
#